data_c9022edaa1eee2804a8f4005ab35b2ad
#
_entry.id   c9022edaa1eee2804a8f4005ab35b2ad
#
_cell.length_a   1.000
_cell.length_b   1.000
_cell.length_c   1.000
_cell.angle_alpha   90.00
_cell.angle_beta   90.00
_cell.angle_gamma   90.00
#
_symmetry.space_group_name_H-M   'P 1'
#
loop_
_entity.id
_entity.type
_entity.pdbx_description
1 polymer ?
#
loop_
_entity_poly.entity_id
_entity_poly.type
_entity_poly.pdbx_seq_one_letter_code
_entity_poly.pdbx_strand_id
1 'polypeptide(L)'
;ETDADTKAVFLTSNGYGHSKGIDLFFRDRASFKNLEYQLSYTYNIAKRKYREYLELTTPQYATRHNAAWVVKYSLPRLRSIVSVTDRFSSGRPYHNSMLPGLMNDEVKPYNSLDLGVTFLASKKVIIHASTSNILCRKNEFGKVDNKAVLASSDHFFYVGVYVTLGKKAAYDVSNF
;
A
#
# COMPACT_ATOMS: atom_id res chain seq x y z
N GLU A 1 -54.67 9.22 3.57
CA GLU A 1 -53.94 7.98 3.85
C GLU A 1 -53.10 7.66 2.64
N THR A 2 -51.84 8.04 2.70
CA THR A 2 -50.88 7.89 1.63
C THR A 2 -50.16 6.56 1.88
N ASP A 3 -50.40 5.57 1.01
CA ASP A 3 -49.61 4.36 0.91
C ASP A 3 -48.15 4.73 0.63
N ALA A 4 -47.30 4.46 1.61
CA ALA A 4 -45.87 4.58 1.46
C ALA A 4 -45.40 3.53 0.46
N ASP A 5 -45.03 3.97 -0.72
CA ASP A 5 -44.46 3.17 -1.80
C ASP A 5 -43.19 2.48 -1.31
N THR A 6 -43.34 1.26 -0.79
CA THR A 6 -42.23 0.42 -0.34
C THR A 6 -41.47 0.02 -1.59
N LYS A 7 -40.47 0.80 -2.00
CA LYS A 7 -39.51 0.37 -3.03
C LYS A 7 -38.80 -0.90 -2.56
N ALA A 8 -39.37 -2.05 -2.91
CA ALA A 8 -38.74 -3.32 -2.70
C ALA A 8 -37.40 -3.35 -3.47
N VAL A 9 -36.29 -3.36 -2.76
CA VAL A 9 -34.96 -3.49 -3.36
C VAL A 9 -34.76 -4.96 -3.72
N PHE A 10 -34.96 -5.28 -4.97
CA PHE A 10 -34.67 -6.62 -5.49
C PHE A 10 -33.15 -6.75 -5.67
N LEU A 11 -32.54 -7.65 -4.89
CA LEU A 11 -31.15 -8.03 -5.06
C LEU A 11 -31.07 -9.02 -6.23
N THR A 12 -30.35 -8.64 -7.29
CA THR A 12 -30.10 -9.49 -8.46
C THR A 12 -28.61 -9.87 -8.50
N SER A 13 -28.32 -11.08 -8.96
CA SER A 13 -26.92 -11.58 -9.11
C SER A 13 -26.46 -11.54 -10.58
N ASN A 14 -26.83 -10.51 -11.32
CA ASN A 14 -26.54 -10.41 -12.76
C ASN A 14 -25.19 -9.69 -13.05
N GLY A 15 -24.43 -9.35 -12.01
CA GLY A 15 -23.12 -8.76 -12.16
C GLY A 15 -22.08 -9.78 -12.62
N TYR A 16 -21.18 -9.39 -13.49
CA TYR A 16 -20.02 -10.18 -13.87
C TYR A 16 -18.78 -9.30 -14.03
N GLY A 17 -17.62 -9.92 -14.00
CA GLY A 17 -16.36 -9.22 -14.18
C GLY A 17 -15.22 -10.20 -14.43
N HIS A 18 -14.10 -9.66 -14.83
CA HIS A 18 -12.87 -10.42 -15.01
C HIS A 18 -11.68 -9.60 -14.55
N SER A 19 -10.65 -10.30 -14.13
CA SER A 19 -9.35 -9.73 -13.83
C SER A 19 -8.26 -10.60 -14.43
N LYS A 20 -7.24 -9.97 -15.00
CA LYS A 20 -6.05 -10.64 -15.53
C LYS A 20 -4.83 -9.79 -15.27
N GLY A 21 -3.70 -10.44 -15.02
CA GLY A 21 -2.48 -9.71 -14.67
C GLY A 21 -1.26 -10.60 -14.63
N ILE A 22 -0.15 -9.99 -14.25
CA ILE A 22 1.14 -10.62 -14.06
C ILE A 22 1.72 -10.08 -12.75
N ASP A 23 2.20 -10.99 -11.91
CA ASP A 23 2.94 -10.69 -10.70
C ASP A 23 4.40 -11.11 -10.87
N LEU A 24 5.31 -10.17 -10.57
CA LEU A 24 6.74 -10.41 -10.54
C LEU A 24 7.24 -10.18 -9.12
N PHE A 25 8.02 -11.12 -8.62
CA PHE A 25 8.65 -11.03 -7.32
C PHE A 25 10.11 -11.42 -7.41
N PHE A 26 10.97 -10.58 -6.86
CA PHE A 26 12.40 -10.83 -6.77
C PHE A 26 12.90 -10.48 -5.37
N ARG A 27 13.76 -11.32 -4.81
CA ARG A 27 14.42 -11.10 -3.52
C ARG A 27 15.83 -11.64 -3.55
N ASP A 28 16.76 -10.84 -3.07
CA ASP A 28 18.15 -11.24 -2.89
C ASP A 28 18.62 -10.91 -1.45
N ARG A 29 19.30 -11.88 -0.86
CA ARG A 29 19.89 -11.80 0.47
C ARG A 29 21.35 -12.23 0.51
N ALA A 30 21.86 -12.70 -0.61
CA ALA A 30 23.14 -13.41 -0.67
C ALA A 30 24.20 -12.72 -1.51
N SER A 31 23.82 -11.98 -2.56
CA SER A 31 24.78 -11.40 -3.51
C SER A 31 25.65 -10.31 -2.88
N PHE A 32 25.12 -9.58 -1.92
CA PHE A 32 25.87 -8.50 -1.27
C PHE A 32 25.88 -8.67 0.25
N LYS A 33 27.05 -8.51 0.84
CA LYS A 33 27.20 -8.59 2.29
C LYS A 33 26.38 -7.50 2.98
N ASN A 34 25.60 -7.89 3.99
CA ASN A 34 24.78 -7.01 4.82
C ASN A 34 23.65 -6.28 4.07
N LEU A 35 23.40 -6.59 2.81
CA LEU A 35 22.34 -5.99 2.01
C LEU A 35 21.31 -7.04 1.64
N GLU A 36 20.06 -6.75 1.92
CA GLU A 36 18.90 -7.50 1.44
C GLU A 36 18.03 -6.54 0.64
N TYR A 37 17.57 -6.95 -0.52
CA TYR A 37 16.60 -6.19 -1.29
C TYR A 37 15.54 -7.08 -1.91
N GLN A 38 14.37 -6.50 -2.04
CA GLN A 38 13.17 -7.14 -2.55
C GLN A 38 12.44 -6.19 -3.48
N LEU A 39 11.98 -6.70 -4.60
CA LEU A 39 11.12 -6.01 -5.55
C LEU A 39 9.86 -6.85 -5.76
N SER A 40 8.71 -6.21 -5.69
CA SER A 40 7.45 -6.78 -6.15
C SER A 40 6.80 -5.84 -7.16
N TYR A 41 6.25 -6.38 -8.21
CA TYR A 41 5.52 -5.65 -9.22
C TYR A 41 4.32 -6.44 -9.68
N THR A 42 3.17 -5.79 -9.71
CA THR A 42 1.91 -6.33 -10.22
C THR A 42 1.39 -5.46 -11.34
N TYR A 43 1.10 -6.08 -12.48
CA TYR A 43 0.28 -5.51 -13.53
C TYR A 43 -1.08 -6.18 -13.52
N ASN A 44 -2.17 -5.41 -13.39
CA ASN A 44 -3.52 -5.96 -13.30
C ASN A 44 -4.50 -5.15 -14.14
N ILE A 45 -5.31 -5.84 -14.94
CA ILE A 45 -6.46 -5.28 -15.63
C ILE A 45 -7.71 -5.94 -15.06
N ALA A 46 -8.55 -5.14 -14.40
CA ALA A 46 -9.83 -5.58 -13.87
C ALA A 46 -10.97 -4.82 -14.54
N LYS A 47 -12.04 -5.52 -14.90
CA LYS A 47 -13.27 -4.95 -15.42
C LYS A 47 -14.45 -5.60 -14.72
N ARG A 48 -15.45 -4.79 -14.35
CA ARG A 48 -16.69 -5.26 -13.72
C ARG A 48 -17.90 -4.56 -14.31
N LYS A 49 -18.99 -5.29 -14.39
CA LYS A 49 -20.32 -4.75 -14.61
C LYS A 49 -21.02 -4.63 -13.26
N TYR A 50 -21.29 -3.40 -12.85
CA TYR A 50 -22.13 -3.11 -11.69
C TYR A 50 -23.57 -2.89 -12.20
N ARG A 51 -24.56 -3.08 -11.33
CA ARG A 51 -25.97 -2.91 -11.72
C ARG A 51 -26.29 -1.52 -12.29
N GLU A 52 -25.58 -0.50 -11.86
CA GLU A 52 -25.76 0.88 -12.32
C GLU A 52 -24.88 1.23 -13.54
N TYR A 53 -24.01 0.30 -13.94
CA TYR A 53 -23.13 0.48 -15.09
C TYR A 53 -23.64 -0.31 -16.28
N LEU A 54 -23.92 0.39 -17.36
CA LEU A 54 -24.35 -0.25 -18.62
C LEU A 54 -23.20 -1.02 -19.28
N GLU A 55 -21.96 -0.62 -19.01
CA GLU A 55 -20.74 -1.16 -19.61
C GLU A 55 -19.77 -1.73 -18.55
N LEU A 56 -18.84 -2.56 -19.03
CA LEU A 56 -17.73 -3.04 -18.21
C LEU A 56 -16.76 -1.92 -17.90
N THR A 57 -16.67 -1.54 -16.64
CA THR A 57 -15.81 -0.48 -16.15
C THR A 57 -14.71 -0.98 -15.22
N THR A 58 -13.65 -0.20 -15.10
CA THR A 58 -12.59 -0.46 -14.13
C THR A 58 -13.12 -0.16 -12.72
N PRO A 59 -13.00 -1.09 -11.76
CA PRO A 59 -13.42 -0.84 -10.37
C PRO A 59 -12.67 0.32 -9.74
N GLN A 60 -13.34 1.10 -8.90
CA GLN A 60 -12.79 2.30 -8.25
C GLN A 60 -11.47 2.06 -7.48
N TYR A 61 -11.26 0.86 -6.95
CA TYR A 61 -10.05 0.53 -6.19
C TYR A 61 -8.99 -0.22 -7.00
N ALA A 62 -9.27 -0.50 -8.28
CA ALA A 62 -8.32 -1.19 -9.13
C ALA A 62 -7.25 -0.23 -9.65
N THR A 63 -6.01 -0.60 -9.44
CA THR A 63 -4.84 0.07 -10.00
C THR A 63 -4.18 -0.86 -11.01
N ARG A 64 -3.70 -0.31 -12.13
CA ARG A 64 -3.07 -1.13 -13.19
C ARG A 64 -1.68 -1.57 -12.82
N HIS A 65 -0.91 -0.69 -12.22
CA HIS A 65 0.48 -0.92 -11.85
C HIS A 65 0.64 -0.74 -10.36
N ASN A 66 1.21 -1.73 -9.70
CA ASN A 66 1.61 -1.65 -8.31
C ASN A 66 3.06 -2.13 -8.23
N ALA A 67 3.89 -1.37 -7.56
CA ALA A 67 5.27 -1.73 -7.31
C ALA A 67 5.62 -1.44 -5.86
N ALA A 68 6.41 -2.32 -5.26
CA ALA A 68 7.04 -2.04 -3.98
C ALA A 68 8.47 -2.58 -4.01
N TRP A 69 9.40 -1.78 -3.53
CA TRP A 69 10.76 -2.23 -3.31
C TRP A 69 11.18 -1.94 -1.87
N VAL A 70 11.89 -2.89 -1.31
CA VAL A 70 12.39 -2.84 0.06
C VAL A 70 13.88 -3.08 0.01
N VAL A 71 14.63 -2.20 0.63
CA VAL A 71 16.08 -2.35 0.82
C VAL A 71 16.36 -2.34 2.31
N LYS A 72 17.12 -3.32 2.79
CA LYS A 72 17.57 -3.41 4.17
C LYS A 72 19.09 -3.50 4.17
N TYR A 73 19.71 -2.67 4.96
CA TYR A 73 21.15 -2.68 5.15
C TYR A 73 21.49 -2.88 6.62
N SER A 74 22.20 -3.96 6.89
CA SER A 74 22.65 -4.31 8.23
C SER A 74 23.99 -3.63 8.53
N LEU A 75 24.07 -2.95 9.67
CA LEU A 75 25.25 -2.26 10.20
C LEU A 75 25.74 -2.97 11.48
N PRO A 76 26.47 -4.10 11.38
CA PRO A 76 26.81 -4.91 12.56
C PRO A 76 27.61 -4.14 13.61
N ARG A 77 28.52 -3.27 13.17
CA ARG A 77 29.31 -2.42 14.11
C ARG A 77 28.43 -1.48 14.95
N LEU A 78 27.34 -1.01 14.38
CA LEU A 78 26.37 -0.12 15.05
C LEU A 78 25.18 -0.90 15.63
N ARG A 79 25.19 -2.22 15.53
CA ARG A 79 24.07 -3.09 15.93
C ARG A 79 22.72 -2.60 15.39
N SER A 80 22.71 -2.15 14.16
CA SER A 80 21.53 -1.51 13.55
C SER A 80 21.21 -2.11 12.20
N ILE A 81 19.92 -2.04 11.87
CA ILE A 81 19.42 -2.28 10.51
C ILE A 81 18.71 -1.02 10.06
N VAL A 82 19.06 -0.53 8.89
CA VAL A 82 18.33 0.55 8.22
C VAL A 82 17.52 -0.06 7.10
N SER A 83 16.27 0.33 6.98
CA SER A 83 15.37 -0.10 5.92
C SER A 83 14.77 1.09 5.18
N VAL A 84 14.66 0.95 3.88
CA VAL A 84 13.98 1.88 2.99
C VAL A 84 12.92 1.08 2.25
N THR A 85 11.70 1.59 2.22
CA THR A 85 10.60 0.98 1.46
C THR A 85 9.97 2.06 0.61
N ASP A 86 9.90 1.83 -0.70
CA ASP A 86 9.10 2.66 -1.59
C ASP A 86 7.91 1.85 -2.12
N ARG A 87 6.75 2.49 -2.16
CA ARG A 87 5.51 1.92 -2.67
C ARG A 87 4.92 2.84 -3.70
N PHE A 88 4.65 2.29 -4.85
CA PHE A 88 4.04 2.97 -5.97
C PHE A 88 2.78 2.24 -6.42
N SER A 89 1.74 3.00 -6.77
CA SER A 89 0.64 2.48 -7.57
C SER A 89 0.15 3.53 -8.57
N SER A 90 -0.30 3.07 -9.74
CA SER A 90 -0.93 3.95 -10.73
C SER A 90 -2.20 4.60 -10.15
N GLY A 91 -2.66 5.66 -10.79
CA GLY A 91 -3.88 6.35 -10.40
C GLY A 91 -5.07 5.39 -10.31
N ARG A 92 -5.94 5.65 -9.33
CA ARG A 92 -7.22 4.95 -9.20
C ARG A 92 -8.26 5.63 -10.07
N PRO A 93 -9.11 4.87 -10.77
CA PRO A 93 -10.17 5.46 -11.55
C PRO A 93 -11.23 6.12 -10.65
N TYR A 94 -11.78 7.21 -11.13
CA TYR A 94 -12.93 7.86 -10.53
C TYR A 94 -13.88 8.34 -11.64
N HIS A 95 -15.13 8.60 -11.28
CA HIS A 95 -16.10 9.14 -12.21
C HIS A 95 -15.97 10.67 -12.28
N ASN A 96 -15.62 11.17 -13.47
CA ASN A 96 -15.62 12.59 -13.75
C ASN A 96 -16.87 12.94 -14.58
N SER A 97 -17.80 13.66 -14.00
CA SER A 97 -19.08 14.04 -14.65
C SER A 97 -18.92 14.94 -15.87
N MET A 98 -17.73 15.55 -16.05
CA MET A 98 -17.45 16.41 -17.22
C MET A 98 -16.98 15.62 -18.43
N LEU A 99 -16.67 14.33 -18.27
CA LEU A 99 -16.21 13.44 -19.35
C LEU A 99 -17.25 12.37 -19.65
N PRO A 100 -17.36 11.91 -20.91
CA PRO A 100 -18.28 10.83 -21.27
C PRO A 100 -17.82 9.49 -20.67
N GLY A 101 -18.78 8.61 -20.33
CA GLY A 101 -18.53 7.27 -19.80
C GLY A 101 -18.47 7.25 -18.26
N LEU A 102 -18.30 6.04 -17.71
CA LEU A 102 -18.21 5.80 -16.26
C LEU A 102 -16.78 5.44 -15.86
N MET A 103 -16.33 5.93 -14.68
CA MET A 103 -14.96 5.71 -14.19
C MET A 103 -13.92 6.08 -15.27
N ASN A 104 -14.08 7.25 -15.81
CA ASN A 104 -13.50 7.75 -17.07
C ASN A 104 -12.25 8.61 -16.85
N ASP A 105 -11.84 8.81 -15.59
CA ASP A 105 -10.67 9.61 -15.24
C ASP A 105 -9.89 8.93 -14.10
N GLU A 106 -8.63 9.30 -13.89
CA GLU A 106 -7.75 8.72 -12.89
C GLU A 106 -7.16 9.81 -11.98
N VAL A 107 -7.06 9.52 -10.67
CA VAL A 107 -6.32 10.38 -9.74
C VAL A 107 -4.81 10.26 -9.98
N LYS A 108 -4.04 11.15 -9.37
CA LYS A 108 -2.57 11.08 -9.42
C LYS A 108 -2.06 9.74 -8.88
N PRO A 109 -0.96 9.21 -9.44
CA PRO A 109 -0.34 8.01 -8.91
C PRO A 109 0.05 8.18 -7.43
N TYR A 110 -0.18 7.11 -6.66
CA TYR A 110 0.27 7.00 -5.28
C TYR A 110 1.77 6.70 -5.22
N ASN A 111 2.46 7.35 -4.29
CA ASN A 111 3.82 6.98 -3.94
C ASN A 111 4.10 7.30 -2.47
N SER A 112 4.77 6.40 -1.77
CA SER A 112 5.18 6.57 -0.38
C SER A 112 6.58 6.01 -0.19
N LEU A 113 7.50 6.87 0.23
CA LEU A 113 8.84 6.48 0.65
C LEU A 113 8.88 6.43 2.18
N ASP A 114 9.19 5.26 2.72
CA ASP A 114 9.22 4.99 4.14
C ASP A 114 10.66 4.66 4.58
N LEU A 115 11.04 5.09 5.76
CA LEU A 115 12.32 4.77 6.39
C LEU A 115 12.10 4.06 7.72
N GLY A 116 13.01 3.14 8.04
CA GLY A 116 13.01 2.45 9.32
C GLY A 116 14.44 2.24 9.82
N VAL A 117 14.63 2.35 11.12
CA VAL A 117 15.88 2.03 11.81
C VAL A 117 15.55 1.14 12.98
N THR A 118 16.22 0.00 13.03
CA THR A 118 16.14 -0.91 14.19
C THR A 118 17.52 -0.95 14.84
N PHE A 119 17.57 -0.63 16.11
CA PHE A 119 18.80 -0.61 16.91
C PHE A 119 18.72 -1.63 18.04
N LEU A 120 19.69 -2.53 18.11
CA LEU A 120 19.84 -3.49 19.18
C LEU A 120 20.65 -2.89 20.34
N ALA A 121 19.97 -2.21 21.26
CA ALA A 121 20.59 -1.54 22.39
C ALA A 121 21.28 -2.54 23.33
N SER A 122 20.68 -3.73 23.50
CA SER A 122 21.30 -4.85 24.22
C SER A 122 20.73 -6.18 23.72
N LYS A 123 21.25 -7.32 24.20
CA LYS A 123 20.69 -8.65 23.89
C LYS A 123 19.21 -8.82 24.25
N LYS A 124 18.64 -7.90 25.00
CA LYS A 124 17.26 -7.94 25.48
C LYS A 124 16.43 -6.72 25.10
N VAL A 125 17.04 -5.70 24.48
CA VAL A 125 16.36 -4.43 24.19
C VAL A 125 16.58 -4.06 22.74
N ILE A 126 15.48 -3.93 22.01
CA ILE A 126 15.44 -3.40 20.64
C ILE A 126 14.71 -2.06 20.66
N ILE A 127 15.26 -1.08 20.01
CA ILE A 127 14.62 0.20 19.70
C ILE A 127 14.34 0.24 18.22
N HIS A 128 13.10 0.49 17.84
CA HIS A 128 12.71 0.64 16.45
C HIS A 128 12.09 2.01 16.24
N ALA A 129 12.58 2.74 15.26
CA ALA A 129 12.00 3.99 14.78
C ALA A 129 11.67 3.86 13.30
N SER A 130 10.50 4.33 12.90
CA SER A 130 10.12 4.35 11.50
C SER A 130 9.28 5.57 11.17
N THR A 131 9.33 5.95 9.92
CA THR A 131 8.52 7.02 9.36
C THR A 131 7.98 6.59 8.01
N SER A 132 6.69 6.85 7.76
CA SER A 132 6.06 6.62 6.48
C SER A 132 5.88 7.93 5.74
N ASN A 133 5.92 7.86 4.40
CA ASN A 133 5.76 8.99 3.50
C ASN A 133 6.67 10.18 3.88
N ILE A 134 7.99 9.91 4.01
CA ILE A 134 8.97 10.93 4.43
C ILE A 134 9.01 12.15 3.50
N LEU A 135 8.57 11.98 2.25
CA LEU A 135 8.47 13.08 1.28
C LEU A 135 7.22 13.94 1.49
N CYS A 136 6.39 13.61 2.49
CA CYS A 136 5.13 14.30 2.80
C CYS A 136 4.23 14.47 1.56
N ARG A 137 4.24 13.49 0.65
CA ARG A 137 3.47 13.54 -0.57
C ARG A 137 1.98 13.43 -0.28
N LYS A 138 1.18 14.36 -0.79
CA LYS A 138 -0.27 14.33 -0.70
C LYS A 138 -0.81 13.31 -1.69
N ASN A 139 -1.04 12.10 -1.21
CA ASN A 139 -1.56 11.00 -2.00
C ASN A 139 -3.09 11.09 -2.09
N GLU A 140 -3.62 11.03 -3.32
CA GLU A 140 -5.04 11.09 -3.60
C GLU A 140 -5.59 9.66 -3.75
N PHE A 141 -6.67 9.34 -3.04
CA PHE A 141 -7.34 8.03 -3.12
C PHE A 141 -8.58 8.01 -4.01
N GLY A 142 -9.07 9.16 -4.40
CA GLY A 142 -10.24 9.35 -5.24
C GLY A 142 -10.58 10.82 -5.36
N LYS A 143 -11.67 11.11 -6.06
CA LYS A 143 -12.29 12.44 -6.09
C LYS A 143 -13.79 12.30 -5.89
N VAL A 144 -14.37 13.23 -5.13
CA VAL A 144 -15.80 13.41 -4.95
C VAL A 144 -16.10 14.86 -5.28
N ASP A 145 -17.01 15.13 -6.21
CA ASP A 145 -17.32 16.48 -6.70
C ASP A 145 -16.08 17.30 -7.08
N ASN A 146 -15.15 16.67 -7.81
CA ASN A 146 -13.84 17.19 -8.21
C ASN A 146 -12.89 17.58 -7.05
N LYS A 147 -13.26 17.31 -5.81
CA LYS A 147 -12.37 17.46 -4.66
C LYS A 147 -11.61 16.19 -4.38
N ALA A 148 -10.29 16.29 -4.22
CA ALA A 148 -9.44 15.15 -3.89
C ALA A 148 -9.77 14.59 -2.51
N VAL A 149 -9.92 13.26 -2.43
CA VAL A 149 -9.99 12.51 -1.18
C VAL A 149 -8.55 12.13 -0.82
N LEU A 150 -8.02 12.79 0.19
CA LEU A 150 -6.65 12.58 0.67
C LEU A 150 -6.60 11.51 1.77
N ALA A 151 -5.41 10.99 2.04
CA ALA A 151 -5.17 10.19 3.24
C ALA A 151 -5.44 11.03 4.50
N SER A 152 -5.91 10.39 5.57
CA SER A 152 -6.14 11.05 6.87
C SER A 152 -4.84 11.56 7.50
N SER A 153 -3.70 10.99 7.12
CA SER A 153 -2.37 11.39 7.57
C SER A 153 -1.40 11.35 6.38
N ASP A 154 -0.76 12.49 6.09
CA ASP A 154 0.24 12.57 5.02
C ASP A 154 1.58 11.96 5.47
N HIS A 155 1.83 11.96 6.75
CA HIS A 155 3.10 11.53 7.36
C HIS A 155 2.81 10.85 8.69
N PHE A 156 3.49 9.74 8.96
CA PHE A 156 3.36 9.03 10.22
C PHE A 156 4.74 8.68 10.76
N PHE A 157 4.93 8.93 12.04
CA PHE A 157 6.15 8.61 12.77
C PHE A 157 5.85 7.65 13.91
N TYR A 158 6.70 6.63 14.05
CA TYR A 158 6.57 5.61 15.09
C TYR A 158 7.91 5.37 15.77
N VAL A 159 7.89 5.24 17.10
CA VAL A 159 9.00 4.74 17.90
C VAL A 159 8.50 3.67 18.86
N GLY A 160 9.18 2.54 18.88
CA GLY A 160 8.87 1.41 19.76
C GLY A 160 10.12 0.91 20.48
N VAL A 161 9.93 0.49 21.72
CA VAL A 161 10.98 -0.18 22.51
C VAL A 161 10.46 -1.56 22.90
N TYR A 162 11.22 -2.58 22.54
CA TYR A 162 10.89 -3.97 22.82
C TYR A 162 11.88 -4.51 23.85
N VAL A 163 11.35 -5.00 24.97
CA VAL A 163 12.15 -5.54 26.07
C VAL A 163 11.79 -6.99 26.30
N THR A 164 12.77 -7.89 26.22
CA THR A 164 12.60 -9.30 26.54
C THR A 164 12.86 -9.54 28.01
N LEU A 165 11.83 -9.96 28.75
CA LEU A 165 11.91 -10.35 30.13
C LEU A 165 12.22 -11.85 30.22
N GLY A 166 13.40 -12.24 30.67
CA GLY A 166 13.78 -13.63 30.77
C GLY A 166 15.29 -13.82 30.99
N LYS A 167 15.68 -15.05 31.39
CA LYS A 167 17.10 -15.39 31.66
C LYS A 167 17.90 -15.61 30.36
N LYS A 168 17.27 -16.08 29.29
CA LYS A 168 17.94 -16.29 27.99
C LYS A 168 17.89 -15.01 27.14
N ALA A 169 18.99 -14.68 26.48
CA ALA A 169 19.01 -13.61 25.48
C ALA A 169 18.12 -14.01 24.32
N ALA A 170 17.17 -13.14 23.93
CA ALA A 170 16.25 -13.41 22.84
C ALA A 170 16.83 -13.02 21.45
N TYR A 171 17.79 -12.10 21.43
CA TYR A 171 18.32 -11.54 20.19
C TYR A 171 19.82 -11.77 20.11
N ASP A 172 20.25 -12.35 18.99
CA ASP A 172 21.66 -12.52 18.65
C ASP A 172 22.07 -11.48 17.61
N VAL A 173 23.12 -10.74 17.93
CA VAL A 173 23.68 -9.69 17.06
C VAL A 173 24.40 -10.30 15.85
N SER A 174 24.79 -11.56 15.92
CA SER A 174 25.51 -12.26 14.83
C SER A 174 24.62 -12.58 13.63
N ASN A 175 23.28 -12.48 13.78
CA ASN A 175 22.30 -12.75 12.74
C ASN A 175 21.85 -11.49 11.96
N PHE A 176 22.50 -10.36 12.21
CA PHE A 176 22.28 -9.11 11.51
C PHE A 176 23.37 -8.82 10.48
#